data_a331abdc0810bad1def517f6766bfb1a
#
_entry.id   a331abdc0810bad1def517f6766bfb1a
#
_cell.length_a   1.000
_cell.length_b   1.000
_cell.length_c   1.000
_cell.angle_alpha   90.00
_cell.angle_beta   90.00
_cell.angle_gamma   90.00
#
_symmetry.space_group_name_H-M   'P 1'
#
loop_
_entity.id
_entity.type
_entity.pdbx_description
1 polymer ?
#
loop_
_entity_poly.entity_id
_entity_poly.type
_entity_poly.pdbx_seq_one_letter_code
_entity_poly.pdbx_strand_id
1 'polypeptide(L)'
;MIKFILIVIFSLIFTYFTAKIDDVHQEKEEYIVNHTNRWFQRLISVCLVSVLDVYYGALFGLIFWFSFDQIKNRIGVIKQPLFYLGSVSNSDTFFRNNLFLYLLLKIFLLTIIIYISWIKLK
;
A
#
# COMPACT_ATOMS: atom_id res chain seq x y z
N MET A 1 -7.79 -0.59 21.95
CA MET A 1 -8.84 -0.77 20.90
C MET A 1 -9.01 0.47 20.02
N ILE A 2 -9.28 1.64 20.61
CA ILE A 2 -9.51 2.88 19.82
C ILE A 2 -8.29 3.26 18.99
N LYS A 3 -7.08 3.21 19.54
CA LYS A 3 -5.84 3.52 18.82
C LYS A 3 -5.64 2.59 17.63
N PHE A 4 -5.92 1.30 17.81
CA PHE A 4 -5.83 0.32 16.73
C PHE A 4 -6.79 0.66 15.59
N ILE A 5 -8.05 0.93 15.92
CA ILE A 5 -9.08 1.28 14.92
C ILE A 5 -8.68 2.54 14.16
N LEU A 6 -8.20 3.57 14.88
CA LEU A 6 -7.76 4.82 14.26
C LEU A 6 -6.59 4.59 13.29
N ILE A 7 -5.62 3.75 13.65
CA ILE A 7 -4.48 3.45 12.77
C ILE A 7 -4.94 2.70 11.52
N VAL A 8 -5.85 1.74 11.65
CA VAL A 8 -6.39 1.02 10.49
C VAL A 8 -7.13 1.98 9.56
N ILE A 9 -8.03 2.81 10.09
CA ILE A 9 -8.78 3.79 9.30
C ILE A 9 -7.82 4.78 8.63
N PHE A 10 -6.85 5.30 9.38
CA PHE A 10 -5.87 6.25 8.86
C PHE A 10 -5.02 5.63 7.74
N SER A 11 -4.62 4.38 7.90
CA SER A 11 -3.87 3.65 6.88
C SER A 11 -4.67 3.52 5.58
N LEU A 12 -5.95 3.20 5.68
CA LEU A 12 -6.82 3.06 4.52
C LEU A 12 -7.08 4.40 3.84
N ILE A 13 -7.29 5.47 4.62
CA ILE A 13 -7.45 6.83 4.07
C ILE A 13 -6.17 7.28 3.36
N PHE A 14 -5.01 7.06 3.98
CA PHE A 14 -3.71 7.39 3.39
C PHE A 14 -3.51 6.62 2.07
N THR A 15 -3.83 5.33 2.07
CA THR A 15 -3.73 4.49 0.87
C THR A 15 -4.64 5.00 -0.25
N TYR A 16 -5.87 5.37 0.08
CA TYR A 16 -6.82 5.92 -0.88
C TYR A 16 -6.29 7.19 -1.54
N PHE A 17 -5.86 8.17 -0.74
CA PHE A 17 -5.37 9.44 -1.28
C PHE A 17 -4.06 9.27 -2.06
N THR A 18 -3.16 8.40 -1.59
CA THR A 18 -1.92 8.12 -2.31
C THR A 18 -2.20 7.45 -3.66
N ALA A 19 -3.15 6.52 -3.70
CA ALA A 19 -3.57 5.87 -4.94
C ALA A 19 -4.21 6.87 -5.91
N LYS A 20 -5.02 7.80 -5.40
CA LYS A 20 -5.65 8.85 -6.20
C LYS A 20 -4.61 9.79 -6.83
N ILE A 21 -3.63 10.22 -6.05
CA ILE A 21 -2.54 11.08 -6.52
C ILE A 21 -1.71 10.34 -7.58
N ASP A 22 -1.42 9.06 -7.34
CA ASP A 22 -0.67 8.21 -8.26
C ASP A 22 -1.38 8.06 -9.60
N ASP A 23 -2.69 7.85 -9.58
CA ASP A 23 -3.49 7.71 -10.79
C ASP A 23 -3.43 8.98 -11.65
N VAL A 24 -3.57 10.17 -11.01
CA VAL A 24 -3.50 11.45 -11.71
C VAL A 24 -2.12 11.70 -12.31
N HIS A 25 -1.04 11.31 -11.63
CA HIS A 25 0.33 11.56 -12.09
C HIS A 25 0.85 10.52 -13.08
N GLN A 26 0.19 9.38 -13.21
CA GLN A 26 0.62 8.27 -14.07
C GLN A 26 0.60 8.64 -15.56
N GLU A 27 -0.16 9.65 -15.95
CA GLU A 27 -0.29 10.12 -17.33
C GLU A 27 0.80 11.15 -17.73
N LYS A 28 1.70 11.53 -16.80
CA LYS A 28 2.71 12.57 -17.02
C LYS A 28 4.09 11.97 -17.30
N GLU A 29 4.88 12.67 -18.13
CA GLU A 29 6.25 12.27 -18.50
C GLU A 29 7.20 12.19 -17.29
N GLU A 30 6.91 12.89 -16.20
CA GLU A 30 7.71 12.92 -14.98
C GLU A 30 7.40 11.78 -13.99
N TYR A 31 6.74 10.73 -14.46
CA TYR A 31 6.27 9.64 -13.60
C TYR A 31 7.38 9.04 -12.73
N ILE A 32 8.58 8.82 -13.29
CA ILE A 32 9.68 8.15 -12.56
C ILE A 32 10.13 9.00 -11.38
N VAL A 33 10.36 10.30 -11.58
CA VAL A 33 10.81 11.22 -10.51
C VAL A 33 9.74 11.33 -9.43
N ASN A 34 8.48 11.50 -9.84
CA ASN A 34 7.35 11.59 -8.91
C ASN A 34 7.14 10.29 -8.14
N HIS A 35 7.37 9.16 -8.78
CA HIS A 35 7.26 7.85 -8.14
C HIS A 35 8.30 7.69 -7.02
N THR A 36 9.55 8.09 -7.27
CA THR A 36 10.63 8.06 -6.26
C THR A 36 10.30 8.96 -5.08
N ASN A 37 9.85 10.20 -5.35
CA ASN A 37 9.49 11.15 -4.29
C ASN A 37 8.34 10.62 -3.43
N ARG A 38 7.35 9.99 -4.03
CA ARG A 38 6.22 9.38 -3.31
C ARG A 38 6.67 8.20 -2.47
N TRP A 39 7.63 7.44 -2.94
CA TRP A 39 8.21 6.35 -2.17
C TRP A 39 8.83 6.86 -0.87
N PHE A 40 9.58 7.98 -0.94
CA PHE A 40 10.14 8.62 0.25
C PHE A 40 9.05 9.16 1.18
N GLN A 41 8.00 9.74 0.65
CA GLN A 41 6.86 10.21 1.46
C GLN A 41 6.21 9.06 2.23
N ARG A 42 6.02 7.91 1.58
CA ARG A 42 5.48 6.71 2.21
C ARG A 42 6.39 6.22 3.33
N LEU A 43 7.68 6.15 3.07
CA LEU A 43 8.66 5.73 4.05
C LEU A 43 8.68 6.66 5.27
N ILE A 44 8.68 7.97 5.03
CA ILE A 44 8.63 8.97 6.11
C ILE A 44 7.35 8.81 6.93
N SER A 45 6.22 8.58 6.30
CA SER A 45 4.93 8.37 7.00
C SER A 45 4.98 7.16 7.90
N VAL A 46 5.53 6.04 7.42
CA VAL A 46 5.72 4.83 8.23
C VAL A 46 6.64 5.11 9.42
N CYS A 47 7.75 5.82 9.19
CA CYS A 47 8.68 6.17 10.26
C CYS A 47 8.03 7.05 11.32
N LEU A 48 7.24 8.04 10.92
CA LEU A 48 6.53 8.92 11.86
C LEU A 48 5.54 8.15 12.73
N VAL A 49 4.78 7.24 12.15
CA VAL A 49 3.87 6.39 12.92
C VAL A 49 4.65 5.46 13.84
N SER A 50 5.80 4.95 13.39
CA SER A 50 6.66 4.06 14.18
C SER A 50 7.26 4.73 15.42
N VAL A 51 7.44 6.06 15.39
CA VAL A 51 7.89 6.82 16.57
C VAL A 51 6.86 6.72 17.69
N LEU A 52 5.56 6.66 17.35
CA LEU A 52 4.49 6.48 18.35
C LEU A 52 4.43 5.04 18.86
N ASP A 53 4.50 4.07 17.96
CA ASP A 53 4.49 2.64 18.27
C ASP A 53 4.99 1.86 17.07
N VAL A 54 6.06 1.08 17.24
CA VAL A 54 6.68 0.30 16.15
C VAL A 54 5.66 -0.66 15.51
N TYR A 55 4.82 -1.31 16.30
CA TYR A 55 3.80 -2.22 15.78
C TYR A 55 2.76 -1.49 14.94
N TYR A 56 2.35 -0.30 15.35
CA TYR A 56 1.43 0.53 14.58
C TYR A 56 2.06 1.05 13.30
N GLY A 57 3.35 1.39 13.33
CA GLY A 57 4.09 1.76 12.13
C GLY A 57 4.18 0.63 11.12
N ALA A 58 4.50 -0.58 11.61
CA ALA A 58 4.52 -1.78 10.78
C ALA A 58 3.14 -2.07 10.19
N LEU A 59 2.09 -1.98 11.03
CA LEU A 59 0.72 -2.19 10.59
C LEU A 59 0.31 -1.18 9.51
N PHE A 60 0.62 0.08 9.70
CA PHE A 60 0.35 1.13 8.73
C PHE A 60 0.99 0.82 7.37
N GLY A 61 2.28 0.49 7.36
CA GLY A 61 3.01 0.18 6.13
C GLY A 61 2.51 -1.09 5.44
N LEU A 62 2.20 -2.11 6.22
CA LEU A 62 1.71 -3.39 5.69
C LEU A 62 0.31 -3.27 5.10
N ILE A 63 -0.59 -2.53 5.77
CA ILE A 63 -1.94 -2.28 5.23
C ILE A 63 -1.83 -1.48 3.93
N PHE A 64 -0.96 -0.46 3.89
CA PHE A 64 -0.73 0.30 2.68
C PHE A 64 -0.26 -0.63 1.55
N TRP A 65 0.78 -1.40 1.79
CA TRP A 65 1.35 -2.27 0.76
C TRP A 65 0.36 -3.36 0.31
N PHE A 66 -0.39 -3.91 1.24
CA PHE A 66 -1.40 -4.93 0.94
C PHE A 66 -2.52 -4.40 0.04
N SER A 67 -3.00 -3.18 0.30
CA SER A 67 -4.24 -2.67 -0.30
C SER A 67 -4.03 -1.66 -1.42
N PHE A 68 -2.83 -1.11 -1.61
CA PHE A 68 -2.58 -0.01 -2.54
C PHE A 68 -2.98 -0.33 -3.98
N ASP A 69 -2.49 -1.46 -4.52
CA ASP A 69 -2.77 -1.83 -5.91
C ASP A 69 -4.25 -2.06 -6.15
N GLN A 70 -4.92 -2.72 -5.21
CA GLN A 70 -6.34 -3.04 -5.33
C GLN A 70 -7.19 -1.77 -5.26
N ILE A 71 -6.88 -0.86 -4.34
CA ILE A 71 -7.59 0.42 -4.24
C ILE A 71 -7.35 1.24 -5.51
N LYS A 72 -6.10 1.36 -5.96
CA LYS A 72 -5.74 2.09 -7.18
C LYS A 72 -6.50 1.57 -8.40
N ASN A 73 -6.61 0.24 -8.54
CA ASN A 73 -7.31 -0.37 -9.67
C ASN A 73 -8.81 -0.03 -9.67
N ARG A 74 -9.42 0.17 -8.51
CA ARG A 74 -10.85 0.40 -8.39
C ARG A 74 -11.26 1.87 -8.39
N ILE A 75 -10.37 2.79 -7.99
CA ILE A 75 -10.68 4.23 -7.90
C ILE A 75 -10.13 5.04 -9.06
N GLY A 76 -9.28 4.45 -9.91
CA GLY A 76 -8.70 5.14 -11.07
C GLY A 76 -9.76 5.58 -12.07
N VAL A 77 -9.38 6.54 -12.93
CA VAL A 77 -10.24 7.03 -14.01
C VAL A 77 -10.66 5.87 -14.92
N ILE A 78 -9.71 4.97 -15.21
CA ILE A 78 -9.99 3.72 -15.92
C ILE A 78 -9.98 2.60 -14.89
N LYS A 79 -11.14 2.01 -14.62
CA LYS A 79 -11.25 0.91 -13.66
C LYS A 79 -10.62 -0.35 -14.22
N GLN A 80 -9.69 -0.91 -13.45
CA GLN A 80 -8.98 -2.13 -13.80
C GLN A 80 -9.46 -3.32 -12.93
N PRO A 81 -9.22 -4.57 -13.37
CA PRO A 81 -9.46 -5.73 -12.52
C PRO A 81 -8.70 -5.62 -11.18
N LEU A 82 -9.24 -6.23 -10.13
CA LEU A 82 -8.74 -6.07 -8.77
C LEU A 82 -7.24 -6.40 -8.63
N PHE A 83 -6.78 -7.44 -9.31
CA PHE A 83 -5.37 -7.87 -9.27
C PHE A 83 -4.56 -7.45 -10.49
N TYR A 84 -5.02 -6.42 -11.22
CA TYR A 84 -4.27 -5.86 -12.32
C TYR A 84 -2.99 -5.20 -11.81
N LEU A 85 -1.89 -5.43 -12.53
CA LEU A 85 -0.60 -4.82 -12.27
C LEU A 85 -0.22 -3.92 -13.43
N GLY A 86 0.31 -2.73 -13.10
CA GLY A 86 0.76 -1.78 -14.12
C GLY A 86 1.92 -2.30 -14.95
N SER A 87 2.27 -1.59 -16.02
CA SER A 87 3.33 -1.97 -16.95
C SER A 87 4.61 -1.16 -16.81
N VAL A 88 4.62 -0.13 -15.95
CA VAL A 88 5.70 0.86 -15.88
C VAL A 88 6.76 0.50 -14.84
N SER A 89 6.34 -0.01 -13.67
CA SER A 89 7.25 -0.37 -12.58
C SER A 89 7.92 -1.72 -12.84
N ASN A 90 9.20 -1.85 -12.47
CA ASN A 90 9.93 -3.11 -12.57
C ASN A 90 9.29 -4.21 -11.69
N SER A 91 8.83 -3.84 -10.48
CA SER A 91 8.15 -4.78 -9.60
C SER A 91 6.81 -5.24 -10.17
N ASP A 92 6.04 -4.33 -10.78
CA ASP A 92 4.77 -4.67 -11.44
C ASP A 92 4.99 -5.62 -12.60
N THR A 93 6.02 -5.38 -13.42
CA THR A 93 6.36 -6.26 -14.54
C THR A 93 6.74 -7.65 -14.05
N PHE A 94 7.57 -7.74 -13.00
CA PHE A 94 7.97 -9.01 -12.40
C PHE A 94 6.75 -9.81 -11.91
N PHE A 95 5.88 -9.18 -11.12
CA PHE A 95 4.70 -9.85 -10.54
C PHE A 95 3.63 -10.15 -11.60
N ARG A 96 3.51 -9.34 -12.65
CA ARG A 96 2.60 -9.64 -13.75
C ARG A 96 2.98 -10.94 -14.45
N ASN A 97 4.28 -11.21 -14.60
CA ASN A 97 4.77 -12.45 -15.18
C ASN A 97 4.75 -13.63 -14.18
N ASN A 98 4.61 -13.34 -12.88
CA ASN A 98 4.62 -14.31 -11.80
C ASN A 98 3.42 -14.08 -10.87
N LEU A 99 2.21 -14.15 -11.41
CA LEU A 99 0.97 -13.88 -10.67
C LEU A 99 0.81 -14.75 -9.43
N PHE A 100 1.25 -15.99 -9.49
CA PHE A 100 1.21 -16.89 -8.35
C PHE A 100 2.05 -16.35 -7.18
N LEU A 101 3.26 -15.86 -7.45
CA LEU A 101 4.11 -15.22 -6.44
C LEU A 101 3.49 -13.96 -5.87
N TYR A 102 2.81 -13.18 -6.71
CA TYR A 102 2.10 -11.98 -6.27
C TYR A 102 0.98 -12.34 -5.28
N LEU A 103 0.19 -13.34 -5.59
CA LEU A 103 -0.87 -13.80 -4.69
C LEU A 103 -0.32 -14.38 -3.38
N LEU A 104 0.79 -15.12 -3.45
CA LEU A 104 1.49 -15.60 -2.24
C LEU A 104 1.98 -14.45 -1.38
N LEU A 105 2.54 -13.40 -1.98
CA LEU A 105 2.96 -12.20 -1.25
C LEU A 105 1.77 -11.55 -0.54
N LYS A 106 0.62 -11.43 -1.20
CA LYS A 106 -0.59 -10.87 -0.60
C LYS A 106 -1.08 -11.69 0.60
N ILE A 107 -1.06 -13.00 0.49
CA ILE A 107 -1.42 -13.91 1.59
C ILE A 107 -0.43 -13.75 2.75
N PHE A 108 0.86 -13.65 2.45
CA PHE A 108 1.92 -13.45 3.45
C PHE A 108 1.72 -12.13 4.19
N LEU A 109 1.48 -11.04 3.46
CA LEU A 109 1.23 -9.72 4.05
C LEU A 109 -0.01 -9.74 4.95
N LEU A 110 -1.08 -10.37 4.48
CA LEU A 110 -2.31 -10.51 5.27
C LEU A 110 -2.06 -11.29 6.57
N THR A 111 -1.28 -12.36 6.50
CA THR A 111 -0.92 -13.16 7.67
C THR A 111 -0.17 -12.31 8.71
N ILE A 112 0.79 -11.50 8.27
CA ILE A 112 1.55 -10.62 9.16
C ILE A 112 0.63 -9.55 9.77
N ILE A 113 -0.25 -8.97 8.97
CA ILE A 113 -1.24 -7.98 9.45
C ILE A 113 -2.11 -8.59 10.54
N ILE A 114 -2.63 -9.78 10.32
CA ILE A 114 -3.45 -10.49 11.31
C ILE A 114 -2.65 -10.76 12.59
N TYR A 115 -1.42 -11.20 12.46
CA TYR A 115 -0.55 -11.49 13.61
C TYR A 115 -0.27 -10.25 14.45
N ILE A 116 0.11 -9.14 13.82
CA ILE A 116 0.37 -7.88 14.51
C ILE A 116 -0.91 -7.35 15.15
N SER A 117 -2.03 -7.43 14.45
CA SER A 117 -3.34 -7.02 14.97
C SER A 117 -3.71 -7.82 16.23
N TRP A 118 -3.47 -9.12 16.19
CA TRP A 118 -3.72 -9.99 17.35
C TRP A 118 -2.89 -9.58 18.57
N ILE A 119 -1.59 -9.29 18.36
CA ILE A 119 -0.71 -8.81 19.44
C ILE A 119 -1.24 -7.51 20.03
N LYS A 120 -1.67 -6.58 19.18
CA LYS A 120 -2.13 -5.25 19.66
C LYS A 120 -3.52 -5.28 20.29
N LEU A 121 -4.36 -6.22 19.92
CA LEU A 121 -5.71 -6.36 20.50
C LEU A 121 -5.73 -7.28 21.72
N LYS A 122 -4.68 -8.03 21.93
CA LYS A 122 -4.52 -8.89 23.10
C LYS A 122 -4.16 -8.05 24.35
#